data_e1dbf1a3fb80f5eb20d28097cc9bd5ab
#
_entry.id   e1dbf1a3fb80f5eb20d28097cc9bd5ab
#
_cell.length_a   1.000
_cell.length_b   1.000
_cell.length_c   1.000
_cell.angle_alpha   90.00
_cell.angle_beta   90.00
_cell.angle_gamma   90.00
#
_symmetry.space_group_name_H-M   'P 1'
#
loop_
_entity.id
_entity.type
_entity.pdbx_description
1 polymer ?
#
loop_
_entity_poly.entity_id
_entity_poly.type
_entity_poly.pdbx_seq_one_letter_code
_entity_poly.pdbx_strand_id
1 'polypeptide(L)'
;MAIEIFEQCRADIAEVERFASVFSLSMDKKPSDGGWTASQCLAHLADAEISLALRLRMMLTSDGYKFSSWDEDAFAVIKEDRDPRISIETFKSLRLGNIEILQSLSEKDLARTGARPNGEQITVIDYVARMSSHVRAHLEQGVRAAQ
;
A
#
# COMPACT_ATOMS: atom_id res chain seq x y z
N MET A 1 -17.94 -2.21 10.74
CA MET A 1 -17.39 -2.19 9.37
C MET A 1 -16.12 -1.36 9.26
N ALA A 2 -16.15 -0.07 9.55
CA ALA A 2 -14.92 0.76 9.51
C ALA A 2 -13.86 0.28 10.50
N ILE A 3 -14.23 -0.09 11.71
CA ILE A 3 -13.31 -0.61 12.74
C ILE A 3 -12.59 -1.86 12.23
N GLU A 4 -13.30 -2.78 11.60
CA GLU A 4 -12.72 -4.01 11.04
C GLU A 4 -11.69 -3.72 9.94
N ILE A 5 -11.97 -2.72 9.11
CA ILE A 5 -11.04 -2.28 8.05
C ILE A 5 -9.78 -1.67 8.69
N PHE A 6 -9.92 -0.87 9.74
CA PHE A 6 -8.76 -0.26 10.42
C PHE A 6 -7.93 -1.32 11.16
N GLU A 7 -8.59 -2.30 11.77
CA GLU A 7 -7.90 -3.44 12.38
C GLU A 7 -7.13 -4.27 11.34
N GLN A 8 -7.72 -4.48 10.17
CA GLN A 8 -7.03 -5.15 9.06
C GLN A 8 -5.84 -4.33 8.57
N CYS A 9 -5.98 -3.02 8.41
CA CYS A 9 -4.88 -2.13 8.05
C CYS A 9 -3.71 -2.22 9.04
N ARG A 10 -4.01 -2.37 10.31
CA ARG A 10 -2.99 -2.56 11.35
C ARG A 10 -2.35 -3.94 11.27
N ALA A 11 -3.16 -4.98 11.06
CA ALA A 11 -2.69 -6.35 10.91
C ALA A 11 -1.79 -6.53 9.67
N ASP A 12 -2.02 -5.78 8.61
CA ASP A 12 -1.19 -5.80 7.40
C ASP A 12 0.28 -5.47 7.70
N ILE A 13 0.55 -4.63 8.70
CA ILE A 13 1.92 -4.31 9.13
C ILE A 13 2.63 -5.57 9.63
N ALA A 14 1.99 -6.33 10.50
CA ALA A 14 2.56 -7.56 11.03
C ALA A 14 2.76 -8.62 9.92
N GLU A 15 1.86 -8.68 8.95
CA GLU A 15 1.99 -9.58 7.81
C GLU A 15 3.18 -9.22 6.91
N VAL A 16 3.42 -7.94 6.66
CA VAL A 16 4.59 -7.46 5.92
C VAL A 16 5.88 -7.80 6.66
N GLU A 17 5.93 -7.56 7.96
CA GLU A 17 7.10 -7.86 8.79
C GLU A 17 7.38 -9.37 8.83
N ARG A 18 6.35 -10.20 8.97
CA ARG A 18 6.48 -11.66 8.94
C ARG A 18 6.98 -12.17 7.60
N PHE A 19 6.42 -11.67 6.50
CA PHE A 19 6.89 -12.00 5.15
C PHE A 19 8.39 -11.73 5.00
N ALA A 20 8.83 -10.55 5.39
CA ALA A 20 10.24 -10.17 5.31
C ALA A 20 11.15 -11.07 6.15
N SER A 21 10.70 -11.50 7.31
CA SER A 21 11.43 -12.42 8.18
C SER A 21 11.53 -13.82 7.55
N VAL A 22 10.41 -14.37 7.06
CA VAL A 22 10.35 -15.72 6.48
C VAL A 22 11.21 -15.83 5.21
N PHE A 23 11.19 -14.81 4.36
CA PHE A 23 11.88 -14.83 3.07
C PHE A 23 13.16 -13.99 3.04
N SER A 24 13.76 -13.70 4.19
CA SER A 24 14.93 -12.81 4.30
C SER A 24 16.13 -13.21 3.42
N LEU A 25 16.33 -14.48 3.19
CA LEU A 25 17.44 -15.00 2.35
C LEU A 25 17.08 -15.06 0.85
N SER A 26 15.85 -14.81 0.48
CA SER A 26 15.35 -14.93 -0.90
C SER A 26 14.79 -13.63 -1.46
N MET A 27 15.05 -12.49 -0.79
CA MET A 27 14.48 -11.20 -1.16
C MET A 27 14.84 -10.76 -2.58
N ASP A 28 16.04 -11.01 -3.01
CA ASP A 28 16.54 -10.56 -4.32
C ASP A 28 16.53 -11.68 -5.38
N LYS A 29 15.92 -12.81 -5.09
CA LYS A 29 15.75 -13.88 -6.05
C LYS A 29 14.91 -13.39 -7.23
N LYS A 30 15.44 -13.54 -8.44
CA LYS A 30 14.72 -13.17 -9.66
C LYS A 30 13.75 -14.29 -10.05
N PRO A 31 12.45 -13.99 -10.16
CA PRO A 31 11.50 -15.00 -10.61
C PRO A 31 11.71 -15.37 -12.07
N SER A 32 11.40 -16.63 -12.43
CA SER A 32 11.59 -17.16 -13.78
C SER A 32 10.73 -16.48 -14.84
N ASP A 33 9.61 -15.86 -14.44
CA ASP A 33 8.71 -15.13 -15.33
C ASP A 33 9.16 -13.70 -15.65
N GLY A 34 10.29 -13.25 -15.08
CA GLY A 34 10.82 -11.90 -15.27
C GLY A 34 10.07 -10.82 -14.47
N GLY A 35 9.17 -11.21 -13.55
CA GLY A 35 8.44 -10.29 -12.67
C GLY A 35 9.32 -9.70 -11.57
N TRP A 36 8.67 -8.98 -10.65
CA TRP A 36 9.35 -8.34 -9.52
C TRP A 36 9.91 -9.36 -8.53
N THR A 37 11.05 -9.01 -7.95
CA THR A 37 11.57 -9.71 -6.78
C THR A 37 10.72 -9.43 -5.54
N ALA A 38 10.92 -10.21 -4.48
CA ALA A 38 10.27 -9.93 -3.19
C ALA A 38 10.64 -8.55 -2.65
N SER A 39 11.90 -8.12 -2.79
CA SER A 39 12.34 -6.76 -2.44
C SER A 39 11.58 -5.69 -3.21
N GLN A 40 11.37 -5.89 -4.51
CA GLN A 40 10.59 -4.95 -5.32
C GLN A 40 9.12 -4.92 -4.92
N CYS A 41 8.53 -6.05 -4.52
CA CYS A 41 7.17 -6.08 -3.97
C CYS A 41 7.06 -5.25 -2.68
N LEU A 42 8.03 -5.35 -1.77
CA LEU A 42 8.06 -4.55 -0.55
C LEU A 42 8.25 -3.06 -0.84
N ALA A 43 9.13 -2.71 -1.76
CA ALA A 43 9.34 -1.34 -2.20
C ALA A 43 8.07 -0.76 -2.83
N HIS A 44 7.35 -1.56 -3.63
CA HIS A 44 6.06 -1.17 -4.20
C HIS A 44 5.00 -0.91 -3.11
N LEU A 45 4.96 -1.73 -2.06
CA LEU A 45 4.04 -1.49 -0.94
C LEU A 45 4.33 -0.14 -0.25
N ALA A 46 5.59 0.22 -0.08
CA ALA A 46 5.98 1.53 0.45
C ALA A 46 5.54 2.66 -0.49
N ASP A 47 5.79 2.53 -1.80
CA ASP A 47 5.40 3.52 -2.81
C ASP A 47 3.87 3.68 -2.87
N ALA A 48 3.13 2.58 -2.81
CA ALA A 48 1.66 2.60 -2.78
C ALA A 48 1.13 3.28 -1.51
N GLU A 49 1.79 3.08 -0.38
CA GLU A 49 1.40 3.74 0.88
C GLU A 49 1.64 5.25 0.84
N ILE A 50 2.68 5.71 0.15
CA ILE A 50 2.89 7.15 -0.13
C ILE A 50 1.71 7.71 -0.92
N SER A 51 1.29 7.00 -1.97
CA SER A 51 0.14 7.36 -2.79
C SER A 51 -1.15 7.42 -1.96
N LEU A 52 -1.40 6.42 -1.13
CA LEU A 52 -2.55 6.39 -0.22
C LEU A 52 -2.51 7.57 0.74
N ALA A 53 -1.38 7.85 1.34
CA ALA A 53 -1.22 8.96 2.30
C ALA A 53 -1.60 10.30 1.67
N LEU A 54 -1.13 10.57 0.46
CA LEU A 54 -1.47 11.80 -0.25
C LEU A 54 -2.94 11.84 -0.64
N ARG A 55 -3.45 10.77 -1.26
CA ARG A 55 -4.84 10.69 -1.73
C ARG A 55 -5.84 10.82 -0.59
N LEU A 56 -5.58 10.17 0.54
CA LEU A 56 -6.40 10.28 1.74
C LEU A 56 -6.52 11.75 2.18
N ARG A 57 -5.41 12.44 2.29
CA ARG A 57 -5.39 13.86 2.70
C ARG A 57 -6.10 14.76 1.69
N MET A 58 -5.89 14.52 0.41
CA MET A 58 -6.55 15.29 -0.66
C MET A 58 -8.06 15.04 -0.71
N MET A 59 -8.51 13.79 -0.53
CA MET A 59 -9.95 13.48 -0.47
C MET A 59 -10.64 14.16 0.72
N LEU A 60 -9.93 14.31 1.84
CA LEU A 60 -10.46 14.95 3.05
C LEU A 60 -10.48 16.48 2.97
N THR A 61 -9.66 17.08 2.13
CA THR A 61 -9.45 18.55 2.10
C THR A 61 -9.88 19.21 0.80
N SER A 62 -10.19 18.45 -0.25
CA SER A 62 -10.53 19.00 -1.57
C SER A 62 -11.76 18.30 -2.13
N ASP A 63 -12.79 19.08 -2.47
CA ASP A 63 -13.95 18.55 -3.16
C ASP A 63 -13.60 18.25 -4.62
N GLY A 64 -14.13 17.13 -5.14
CA GLY A 64 -13.91 16.74 -6.53
C GLY A 64 -12.46 16.33 -6.84
N TYR A 65 -11.70 15.89 -5.84
CA TYR A 65 -10.33 15.47 -6.05
C TYR A 65 -10.22 14.31 -7.06
N LYS A 66 -9.31 14.46 -8.01
CA LYS A 66 -9.00 13.45 -9.02
C LYS A 66 -7.61 12.87 -8.77
N PHE A 67 -7.53 11.54 -8.70
CA PHE A 67 -6.26 10.84 -8.48
C PHE A 67 -5.33 11.06 -9.67
N SER A 68 -4.10 11.45 -9.39
CA SER A 68 -3.02 11.38 -10.37
C SER A 68 -2.61 9.91 -10.56
N SER A 69 -2.38 9.51 -11.81
CA SER A 69 -1.79 8.22 -12.14
C SER A 69 -0.30 8.23 -11.83
N TRP A 70 0.23 7.07 -11.50
CA TRP A 70 1.67 6.84 -11.42
C TRP A 70 2.00 5.45 -11.98
N ASP A 71 3.20 5.35 -12.55
CA ASP A 71 3.69 4.13 -13.20
C ASP A 71 4.41 3.25 -12.17
N GLU A 72 3.75 2.18 -11.75
CA GLU A 72 4.25 1.26 -10.74
C GLU A 72 5.55 0.59 -11.17
N ASP A 73 5.65 0.17 -12.43
CA ASP A 73 6.83 -0.47 -12.97
C ASP A 73 8.01 0.50 -13.06
N ALA A 74 7.76 1.73 -13.48
CA ALA A 74 8.78 2.77 -13.48
C ALA A 74 9.29 3.07 -12.06
N PHE A 75 8.41 3.08 -11.06
CA PHE A 75 8.82 3.26 -9.66
C PHE A 75 9.65 2.06 -9.17
N ALA A 76 9.28 0.85 -9.54
CA ALA A 76 9.99 -0.37 -9.13
C ALA A 76 11.44 -0.41 -9.61
N VAL A 77 11.76 0.26 -10.71
CA VAL A 77 13.11 0.29 -11.30
C VAL A 77 13.91 1.56 -10.99
N ILE A 78 13.36 2.52 -10.25
CA ILE A 78 14.14 3.69 -9.79
C ILE A 78 15.42 3.25 -9.09
N LYS A 79 15.29 2.23 -8.23
CA LYS A 79 16.40 1.52 -7.61
C LYS A 79 15.93 0.08 -7.37
N GLU A 80 16.34 -0.83 -8.21
CA GLU A 80 15.83 -2.21 -8.19
C GLU A 80 16.17 -2.98 -6.91
N ASP A 81 17.32 -2.68 -6.31
CA ASP A 81 17.83 -3.30 -5.09
C ASP A 81 17.60 -2.45 -3.83
N ARG A 82 16.45 -1.80 -3.72
CA ARG A 82 16.10 -1.05 -2.51
C ARG A 82 16.16 -1.97 -1.29
N ASP A 83 16.71 -1.45 -0.18
CA ASP A 83 16.83 -2.21 1.07
C ASP A 83 15.44 -2.56 1.60
N PRO A 84 15.09 -3.85 1.74
CA PRO A 84 13.78 -4.27 2.24
C PRO A 84 13.46 -3.70 3.63
N ARG A 85 14.46 -3.53 4.48
CA ARG A 85 14.27 -2.97 5.84
C ARG A 85 13.79 -1.54 5.78
N ILE A 86 14.34 -0.73 4.86
CA ILE A 86 13.93 0.66 4.65
C ILE A 86 12.51 0.71 4.07
N SER A 87 12.20 -0.14 3.10
CA SER A 87 10.87 -0.23 2.51
C SER A 87 9.81 -0.58 3.56
N ILE A 88 10.11 -1.54 4.45
CA ILE A 88 9.20 -1.95 5.53
C ILE A 88 8.98 -0.81 6.52
N GLU A 89 10.05 -0.14 6.96
CA GLU A 89 9.93 0.99 7.89
C GLU A 89 9.15 2.16 7.27
N THR A 90 9.36 2.44 5.99
CA THR A 90 8.61 3.46 5.25
C THR A 90 7.12 3.10 5.21
N PHE A 91 6.80 1.87 4.80
CA PHE A 91 5.43 1.37 4.78
C PHE A 91 4.77 1.47 6.15
N LYS A 92 5.43 0.95 7.18
CA LYS A 92 4.92 0.91 8.56
C LYS A 92 4.63 2.29 9.11
N SER A 93 5.57 3.23 8.98
CA SER A 93 5.43 4.59 9.50
C SER A 93 4.28 5.34 8.81
N LEU A 94 4.19 5.23 7.49
CA LEU A 94 3.09 5.82 6.72
C LEU A 94 1.75 5.20 7.09
N ARG A 95 1.68 3.87 7.17
CA ARG A 95 0.46 3.14 7.54
C ARG A 95 -0.03 3.54 8.91
N LEU A 96 0.83 3.61 9.91
CA LEU A 96 0.47 4.05 11.27
C LEU A 96 -0.05 5.48 11.29
N GLY A 97 0.60 6.40 10.56
CA GLY A 97 0.13 7.78 10.44
C GLY A 97 -1.21 7.89 9.72
N ASN A 98 -1.44 7.08 8.70
CA ASN A 98 -2.73 7.03 8.01
C ASN A 98 -3.83 6.46 8.91
N ILE A 99 -3.55 5.42 9.69
CA ILE A 99 -4.49 4.85 10.67
C ILE A 99 -4.88 5.88 11.72
N GLU A 100 -3.90 6.64 12.24
CA GLU A 100 -4.16 7.72 13.20
C GLU A 100 -5.18 8.73 12.66
N ILE A 101 -5.03 9.16 11.41
CA ILE A 101 -5.98 10.04 10.74
C ILE A 101 -7.35 9.35 10.62
N LEU A 102 -7.37 8.14 10.07
CA LEU A 102 -8.61 7.40 9.81
C LEU A 102 -9.44 7.20 11.07
N GLN A 103 -8.81 6.91 12.20
CA GLN A 103 -9.50 6.72 13.48
C GLN A 103 -10.13 7.99 14.04
N SER A 104 -9.72 9.17 13.56
CA SER A 104 -10.28 10.45 13.96
C SER A 104 -11.48 10.90 13.12
N LEU A 105 -11.79 10.19 12.03
CA LEU A 105 -12.78 10.63 11.03
C LEU A 105 -14.21 10.29 11.45
N SER A 106 -15.14 11.19 11.10
CA SER A 106 -16.57 10.93 11.18
C SER A 106 -17.04 10.03 10.01
N GLU A 107 -18.24 9.49 10.13
CA GLU A 107 -18.87 8.75 9.02
C GLU A 107 -19.00 9.62 7.76
N LYS A 108 -19.26 10.90 7.93
CA LYS A 108 -19.32 11.87 6.82
C LYS A 108 -17.98 12.01 6.12
N ASP A 109 -16.89 12.06 6.88
CA ASP A 109 -15.53 12.12 6.30
C ASP A 109 -15.18 10.82 5.55
N LEU A 110 -15.52 9.67 6.14
CA LEU A 110 -15.29 8.37 5.51
C LEU A 110 -16.07 8.18 4.20
N ALA A 111 -17.19 8.88 4.04
CA ALA A 111 -18.02 8.87 2.84
C ALA A 111 -17.56 9.88 1.77
N ARG A 112 -16.57 10.74 2.06
CA ARG A 112 -16.01 11.64 1.04
C ARG A 112 -15.41 10.84 -0.10
N THR A 113 -15.43 11.39 -1.30
CA THR A 113 -15.02 10.68 -2.53
C THR A 113 -13.83 11.32 -3.21
N GLY A 114 -13.17 10.51 -4.02
CA GLY A 114 -12.21 10.93 -5.04
C GLY A 114 -12.50 10.18 -6.33
N ALA A 115 -12.03 10.71 -7.46
CA ALA A 115 -12.16 10.04 -8.75
C ALA A 115 -10.85 9.32 -9.08
N ARG A 116 -10.95 8.02 -9.35
CA ARG A 116 -9.84 7.22 -9.85
C ARG A 116 -9.44 7.67 -11.26
N PRO A 117 -8.23 7.31 -11.75
CA PRO A 117 -7.80 7.70 -13.11
C PRO A 117 -8.77 7.27 -14.22
N ASN A 118 -9.51 6.18 -14.03
CA ASN A 118 -10.54 5.71 -14.97
C ASN A 118 -11.89 6.43 -14.84
N GLY A 119 -12.01 7.43 -13.96
CA GLY A 119 -13.23 8.19 -13.70
C GLY A 119 -14.15 7.59 -12.63
N GLU A 120 -13.88 6.39 -12.13
CA GLU A 120 -14.68 5.76 -11.08
C GLU A 120 -14.58 6.57 -9.78
N GLN A 121 -15.72 6.91 -9.18
CA GLN A 121 -15.77 7.49 -7.85
C GLN A 121 -15.57 6.43 -6.80
N ILE A 122 -14.76 6.74 -5.78
CA ILE A 122 -14.51 5.85 -4.66
C ILE A 122 -14.55 6.63 -3.36
N THR A 123 -15.16 6.06 -2.33
CA THR A 123 -15.16 6.67 -0.99
C THR A 123 -13.83 6.45 -0.29
N VAL A 124 -13.55 7.27 0.73
CA VAL A 124 -12.36 7.10 1.58
C VAL A 124 -12.31 5.69 2.16
N ILE A 125 -13.42 5.21 2.73
CA ILE A 125 -13.42 3.88 3.37
C ILE A 125 -13.21 2.74 2.36
N ASP A 126 -13.83 2.82 1.18
CA ASP A 126 -13.65 1.80 0.14
C ASP A 126 -12.25 1.81 -0.45
N TYR A 127 -11.65 3.00 -0.58
CA TYR A 127 -10.26 3.11 -1.04
C TYR A 127 -9.30 2.46 -0.04
N VAL A 128 -9.48 2.72 1.25
CA VAL A 128 -8.66 2.10 2.31
C VAL A 128 -8.82 0.58 2.31
N ALA A 129 -10.03 0.07 2.15
CA ALA A 129 -10.28 -1.37 2.06
C ALA A 129 -9.58 -2.01 0.85
N ARG A 130 -9.60 -1.35 -0.31
CA ARG A 130 -8.87 -1.81 -1.51
C ARG A 130 -7.37 -1.83 -1.28
N MET A 131 -6.83 -0.81 -0.62
CA MET A 131 -5.40 -0.73 -0.34
C MET A 131 -4.94 -1.81 0.65
N SER A 132 -5.79 -2.21 1.59
CA SER A 132 -5.51 -3.36 2.45
C SER A 132 -5.47 -4.67 1.65
N SER A 133 -6.43 -4.89 0.76
CA SER A 133 -6.42 -6.06 -0.14
C SER A 133 -5.21 -6.08 -1.07
N HIS A 134 -4.77 -4.92 -1.52
CA HIS A 134 -3.59 -4.73 -2.36
C HIS A 134 -2.30 -5.19 -1.66
N VAL A 135 -2.17 -4.95 -0.35
CA VAL A 135 -1.04 -5.45 0.44
C VAL A 135 -0.96 -6.97 0.35
N ARG A 136 -2.06 -7.66 0.61
CA ARG A 136 -2.09 -9.12 0.55
C ARG A 136 -1.75 -9.67 -0.83
N ALA A 137 -2.28 -9.07 -1.89
CA ALA A 137 -2.00 -9.47 -3.27
C ALA A 137 -0.49 -9.39 -3.60
N HIS A 138 0.16 -8.32 -3.18
CA HIS A 138 1.60 -8.15 -3.42
C HIS A 138 2.48 -8.99 -2.50
N LEU A 139 2.05 -9.32 -1.28
CA LEU A 139 2.73 -10.31 -0.45
C LEU A 139 2.67 -11.70 -1.07
N GLU A 140 1.54 -12.10 -1.63
CA GLU A 140 1.40 -13.37 -2.36
C GLU A 140 2.31 -13.40 -3.60
N GLN A 141 2.41 -12.30 -4.33
CA GLN A 141 3.35 -12.16 -5.44
C GLN A 141 4.79 -12.31 -4.96
N GLY A 142 5.14 -11.68 -3.85
CA GLY A 142 6.47 -11.78 -3.24
C GLY A 142 6.81 -13.20 -2.79
N VAL A 143 5.85 -13.93 -2.25
CA VAL A 143 6.02 -15.34 -1.88
C VAL A 143 6.38 -16.17 -3.12
N ARG A 144 5.64 -15.99 -4.22
CA ARG A 144 5.94 -16.70 -5.48
C ARG A 144 7.31 -16.35 -6.03
N ALA A 145 7.71 -15.09 -5.95
CA ALA A 145 9.03 -14.65 -6.41
C ALA A 145 10.17 -15.22 -5.58
N ALA A 146 9.96 -15.37 -4.26
CA ALA A 146 10.98 -15.85 -3.33
C ALA A 146 11.14 -17.38 -3.29
N GLN A 147 10.18 -18.12 -3.83
CA GLN A 147 10.24 -19.57 -3.97
C GLN A 147 11.12 -19.95 -5.17
#